data_e012ab3af2782b7c71172975c93bb8f1
#
_entry.id   e012ab3af2782b7c71172975c93bb8f1
#
_cell.length_a   1.000
_cell.length_b   1.000
_cell.length_c   1.000
_cell.angle_alpha   90.00
_cell.angle_beta   90.00
_cell.angle_gamma   90.00
#
_symmetry.space_group_name_H-M   'P 1'
#
loop_
_entity.id
_entity.type
_entity.pdbx_description
1 polymer ?
#
loop_
_entity_poly.entity_id
_entity_poly.type
_entity_poly.pdbx_seq_one_letter_code
_entity_poly.pdbx_strand_id
1 'polypeptide(L)'
;LFLYNNGRDQERIFRTSYPFDPIPNHGLEFGIERAQTLRDGNLRLGLDLGGTPSPEHGFLTAVAVDNSNSTVEEVRYENFLVHNWQINDKSSLESSLIYETSTITQTGDVYNERDFDFVRPKLDYRYNINQSMQLRATAEKLVSQLSFSDFMASSDSDDDDQNTQAGNPEIAQEQHWEYSLNLEYRLPNSIGVLNSEIYYRDYE
;
A
#
# COMPACT_ATOMS: atom_id res chain seq x y z
N LEU A 1 0.70 35.36 -5.78
CA LEU A 1 1.05 33.96 -5.72
C LEU A 1 0.67 33.27 -7.01
N PHE A 2 1.56 32.49 -7.59
CA PHE A 2 1.31 31.51 -8.63
C PHE A 2 1.72 30.15 -8.12
N LEU A 3 0.83 29.17 -8.19
CA LEU A 3 1.09 27.79 -7.83
C LEU A 3 0.59 26.90 -8.96
N TYR A 4 1.47 26.07 -9.48
CA TYR A 4 1.15 25.03 -10.44
C TYR A 4 1.60 23.70 -9.88
N ASN A 5 0.67 22.77 -9.72
CA ASN A 5 0.95 21.41 -9.29
C ASN A 5 0.34 20.43 -10.29
N ASN A 6 1.15 19.56 -10.85
CA ASN A 6 0.73 18.53 -11.77
C ASN A 6 1.32 17.18 -11.35
N GLY A 7 0.45 16.18 -11.24
CA GLY A 7 0.84 14.80 -10.94
C GLY A 7 0.20 13.84 -11.93
N ARG A 8 0.95 12.81 -12.32
CA ARG A 8 0.47 11.73 -13.19
C ARG A 8 0.90 10.41 -12.61
N ASP A 9 -0.09 9.53 -12.36
CA ASP A 9 0.14 8.17 -11.88
C ASP A 9 -0.09 7.16 -13.00
N GLN A 10 0.74 6.12 -13.04
CA GLN A 10 0.61 4.98 -13.94
C GLN A 10 0.92 3.71 -13.17
N GLU A 11 0.13 2.67 -13.39
CA GLU A 11 0.38 1.35 -12.81
C GLU A 11 0.24 0.27 -13.88
N ARG A 12 1.14 -0.73 -13.81
CA ARG A 12 1.13 -1.91 -14.67
C ARG A 12 1.36 -3.13 -13.81
N ILE A 13 0.39 -4.05 -13.81
CA ILE A 13 0.45 -5.28 -13.02
C ILE A 13 0.38 -6.49 -13.96
N PHE A 14 1.26 -7.44 -13.72
CA PHE A 14 1.20 -8.77 -14.29
C PHE A 14 1.19 -9.79 -13.15
N ARG A 15 0.15 -10.63 -13.08
CA ARG A 15 0.01 -11.70 -12.08
C ARG A 15 -0.33 -13.01 -12.76
N THR A 16 0.30 -14.09 -12.30
CA THR A 16 -0.03 -15.44 -12.69
C THR A 16 0.06 -16.37 -11.49
N SER A 17 -0.82 -17.37 -11.41
CA SER A 17 -0.80 -18.36 -10.37
C SER A 17 -1.24 -19.73 -10.89
N TYR A 18 -0.88 -20.76 -10.15
CA TYR A 18 -1.22 -22.14 -10.42
C TYR A 18 -1.79 -22.80 -9.16
N PRO A 19 -3.12 -23.00 -9.10
CA PRO A 19 -3.77 -23.78 -8.05
C PRO A 19 -3.67 -25.27 -8.33
N PHE A 20 -3.47 -26.08 -7.28
CA PHE A 20 -3.48 -27.54 -7.36
C PHE A 20 -3.84 -28.16 -6.01
N ASP A 21 -4.46 -29.33 -6.05
CA ASP A 21 -4.91 -30.07 -4.89
C ASP A 21 -4.07 -31.35 -4.72
N PRO A 22 -2.96 -31.32 -3.94
CA PRO A 22 -2.03 -32.46 -3.84
C PRO A 22 -2.62 -33.67 -3.11
N ILE A 23 -3.49 -33.44 -2.14
CA ILE A 23 -4.16 -34.46 -1.33
C ILE A 23 -5.57 -33.96 -0.93
N PRO A 24 -6.50 -34.87 -0.58
CA PRO A 24 -7.83 -34.47 -0.12
C PRO A 24 -7.80 -33.45 1.02
N ASN A 25 -8.69 -32.48 0.98
CA ASN A 25 -8.82 -31.38 1.95
C ASN A 25 -7.67 -30.38 1.99
N HIS A 26 -6.73 -30.42 1.05
CA HIS A 26 -5.62 -29.47 0.94
C HIS A 26 -5.57 -28.88 -0.46
N GLY A 27 -5.78 -27.58 -0.56
CA GLY A 27 -5.54 -26.79 -1.78
C GLY A 27 -4.25 -25.99 -1.62
N LEU A 28 -3.41 -25.99 -2.65
CA LEU A 28 -2.23 -25.16 -2.73
C LEU A 28 -2.33 -24.23 -3.94
N GLU A 29 -1.90 -23.00 -3.78
CA GLU A 29 -1.74 -22.07 -4.87
C GLU A 29 -0.35 -21.44 -4.77
N PHE A 30 0.39 -21.49 -5.85
CA PHE A 30 1.67 -20.80 -5.99
C PHE A 30 1.55 -19.78 -7.12
N GLY A 31 2.11 -18.58 -6.93
CA GLY A 31 2.08 -17.57 -7.96
C GLY A 31 3.16 -16.52 -7.82
N ILE A 32 3.23 -15.71 -8.88
CA ILE A 32 4.11 -14.54 -8.97
C ILE A 32 3.33 -13.33 -9.45
N GLU A 33 3.71 -12.17 -8.95
CA GLU A 33 3.21 -10.88 -9.42
C GLU A 33 4.40 -9.95 -9.66
N ARG A 34 4.31 -9.16 -10.73
CA ARG A 34 5.16 -8.01 -10.98
C ARG A 34 4.27 -6.78 -11.11
N ALA A 35 4.50 -5.80 -10.27
CA ALA A 35 3.88 -4.49 -10.35
C ALA A 35 4.94 -3.43 -10.69
N GLN A 36 4.56 -2.47 -11.51
CA GLN A 36 5.34 -1.27 -11.81
C GLN A 36 4.43 -0.09 -11.63
N THR A 37 4.77 0.79 -10.68
CA THR A 37 4.03 2.01 -10.39
C THR A 37 4.97 3.18 -10.65
N LEU A 38 4.47 4.19 -11.35
CA LEU A 38 5.22 5.38 -11.72
C LEU A 38 4.38 6.60 -11.41
N ARG A 39 4.99 7.58 -10.73
CA ARG A 39 4.42 8.90 -10.50
C ARG A 39 5.36 9.97 -10.99
N ASP A 40 4.88 10.79 -11.91
CA ASP A 40 5.53 12.03 -12.35
C ASP A 40 4.90 13.20 -11.62
N GLY A 41 5.69 14.12 -11.08
CA GLY A 41 5.23 15.33 -10.43
C GLY A 41 6.03 16.56 -10.83
N ASN A 42 5.32 17.66 -11.00
CA ASN A 42 5.92 18.97 -11.28
C ASN A 42 5.21 20.05 -10.47
N LEU A 43 5.95 20.72 -9.61
CA LEU A 43 5.48 21.84 -8.80
C LEU A 43 6.22 23.12 -9.22
N ARG A 44 5.49 24.21 -9.49
CA ARG A 44 6.06 25.53 -9.78
C ARG A 44 5.46 26.57 -8.87
N LEU A 45 6.30 27.34 -8.21
CA LEU A 45 5.92 28.39 -7.29
C LEU A 45 6.45 29.73 -7.79
N GLY A 46 5.57 30.72 -7.92
CA GLY A 46 5.89 32.08 -8.23
C GLY A 46 5.37 33.05 -7.17
N LEU A 47 6.25 33.95 -6.69
CA LEU A 47 5.90 34.98 -5.71
C LEU A 47 6.22 36.39 -6.24
N ASP A 48 5.46 37.38 -5.77
CA ASP A 48 5.75 38.79 -6.04
C ASP A 48 6.84 39.28 -5.09
N LEU A 49 8.07 39.05 -5.51
CA LEU A 49 9.27 39.42 -4.73
C LEU A 49 10.09 40.58 -5.37
N GLY A 50 9.52 41.21 -6.43
CA GLY A 50 10.19 42.27 -7.16
C GLY A 50 11.43 41.83 -7.97
N GLY A 51 11.58 40.50 -8.22
CA GLY A 51 12.62 39.91 -9.04
C GLY A 51 12.29 39.85 -10.53
N THR A 52 13.05 39.04 -11.30
CA THR A 52 12.82 38.88 -12.74
C THR A 52 11.55 38.08 -13.00
N PRO A 53 10.54 38.62 -13.73
CA PRO A 53 9.33 37.89 -14.05
C PRO A 53 9.60 36.65 -14.91
N SER A 54 8.99 35.50 -14.54
CA SER A 54 9.07 34.26 -15.29
C SER A 54 7.68 33.92 -15.88
N PRO A 55 7.55 33.77 -17.19
CA PRO A 55 6.27 33.40 -17.82
C PRO A 55 5.73 32.04 -17.29
N GLU A 56 6.62 31.09 -17.00
CA GLU A 56 6.27 29.77 -16.47
C GLU A 56 5.79 29.79 -15.02
N HIS A 57 5.98 30.94 -14.33
CA HIS A 57 5.59 31.18 -12.95
C HIS A 57 4.57 32.33 -12.85
N GLY A 58 3.69 32.43 -13.88
CA GLY A 58 2.63 33.44 -13.92
C GLY A 58 3.13 34.87 -13.97
N PHE A 59 4.30 35.13 -14.60
CA PHE A 59 4.98 36.40 -14.65
C PHE A 59 5.42 36.95 -13.27
N LEU A 60 5.53 36.07 -12.27
CA LEU A 60 6.06 36.36 -10.96
C LEU A 60 7.52 35.88 -10.87
N THR A 61 8.19 36.21 -9.79
CA THR A 61 9.55 35.70 -9.50
C THR A 61 9.46 34.21 -9.19
N ALA A 62 10.22 33.38 -9.91
CA ALA A 62 10.33 31.97 -9.65
C ALA A 62 10.93 31.69 -8.27
N VAL A 63 10.32 30.81 -7.51
CA VAL A 63 10.82 30.33 -6.22
C VAL A 63 11.26 28.89 -6.38
N ALA A 64 12.51 28.58 -6.03
CA ALA A 64 13.01 27.22 -6.03
C ALA A 64 12.38 26.43 -4.89
N VAL A 65 11.86 25.25 -5.22
CA VAL A 65 11.34 24.28 -4.26
C VAL A 65 12.08 22.98 -4.50
N ASP A 66 12.67 22.41 -3.47
CA ASP A 66 13.37 21.13 -3.57
C ASP A 66 12.40 20.01 -3.97
N ASN A 67 12.87 19.07 -4.81
CA ASN A 67 12.08 17.98 -5.36
C ASN A 67 10.82 18.42 -6.14
N SER A 68 10.84 19.62 -6.70
CA SER A 68 9.72 20.21 -7.43
C SER A 68 9.44 19.54 -8.77
N ASN A 69 10.43 18.88 -9.35
CA ASN A 69 10.33 18.10 -10.58
C ASN A 69 10.92 16.72 -10.30
N SER A 70 10.04 15.73 -10.16
CA SER A 70 10.44 14.42 -9.70
C SER A 70 9.59 13.32 -10.35
N THR A 71 10.25 12.24 -10.72
CA THR A 71 9.62 10.99 -11.13
C THR A 71 10.00 9.92 -10.11
N VAL A 72 9.01 9.26 -9.53
CA VAL A 72 9.17 8.13 -8.61
C VAL A 72 8.64 6.89 -9.30
N GLU A 73 9.48 5.88 -9.44
CA GLU A 73 9.15 4.58 -9.99
C GLU A 73 9.38 3.48 -8.96
N GLU A 74 8.40 2.59 -8.76
CA GLU A 74 8.57 1.35 -8.03
C GLU A 74 8.42 0.17 -8.96
N VAL A 75 9.37 -0.76 -8.88
CA VAL A 75 9.25 -2.09 -9.49
C VAL A 75 9.23 -3.12 -8.38
N ARG A 76 8.07 -3.79 -8.23
CA ARG A 76 7.83 -4.78 -7.17
C ARG A 76 7.60 -6.16 -7.75
N TYR A 77 8.19 -7.16 -7.11
CA TYR A 77 7.95 -8.57 -7.37
C TYR A 77 7.44 -9.25 -6.11
N GLU A 78 6.36 -9.99 -6.24
CA GLU A 78 5.82 -10.84 -5.19
C GLU A 78 5.82 -12.30 -5.63
N ASN A 79 6.39 -13.17 -4.80
CA ASN A 79 6.24 -14.61 -4.91
C ASN A 79 5.34 -15.05 -3.77
N PHE A 80 4.23 -15.72 -4.06
CA PHE A 80 3.30 -16.12 -3.03
C PHE A 80 2.97 -17.60 -3.07
N LEU A 81 2.73 -18.13 -1.88
CA LEU A 81 2.23 -19.47 -1.65
C LEU A 81 1.00 -19.36 -0.72
N VAL A 82 -0.11 -19.97 -1.13
CA VAL A 82 -1.31 -20.08 -0.31
C VAL A 82 -1.62 -21.55 -0.10
N HIS A 83 -1.91 -21.92 1.13
CA HIS A 83 -2.34 -23.26 1.51
C HIS A 83 -3.70 -23.19 2.21
N ASN A 84 -4.68 -23.85 1.64
CA ASN A 84 -6.01 -24.00 2.19
C ASN A 84 -6.16 -25.42 2.74
N TRP A 85 -6.43 -25.55 4.02
CA TRP A 85 -6.62 -26.81 4.69
C TRP A 85 -8.01 -26.90 5.32
N GLN A 86 -8.84 -27.80 4.80
CA GLN A 86 -10.10 -28.19 5.44
C GLN A 86 -9.82 -29.26 6.51
N ILE A 87 -9.63 -28.82 7.76
CA ILE A 87 -9.24 -29.71 8.89
C ILE A 87 -10.36 -30.71 9.17
N ASN A 88 -11.61 -30.23 9.19
CA ASN A 88 -12.82 -31.02 9.34
C ASN A 88 -14.05 -30.20 8.87
N ASP A 89 -15.26 -30.73 9.00
CA ASP A 89 -16.51 -30.09 8.54
C ASP A 89 -16.73 -28.69 9.18
N LYS A 90 -16.11 -28.40 10.32
CA LYS A 90 -16.30 -27.15 11.07
C LYS A 90 -15.09 -26.23 11.04
N SER A 91 -13.91 -26.75 10.70
CA SER A 91 -12.65 -26.01 10.84
C SER A 91 -11.89 -25.96 9.55
N SER A 92 -11.43 -24.77 9.17
CA SER A 92 -10.50 -24.55 8.06
C SER A 92 -9.37 -23.61 8.46
N LEU A 93 -8.21 -23.81 7.86
CA LEU A 93 -7.05 -22.97 8.01
C LEU A 93 -6.54 -22.56 6.62
N GLU A 94 -6.42 -21.26 6.40
CA GLU A 94 -5.66 -20.70 5.29
C GLU A 94 -4.33 -20.19 5.82
N SER A 95 -3.24 -20.62 5.19
CA SER A 95 -1.90 -20.12 5.48
C SER A 95 -1.34 -19.52 4.21
N SER A 96 -0.80 -18.33 4.27
CA SER A 96 -0.11 -17.74 3.13
C SER A 96 1.24 -17.17 3.52
N LEU A 97 2.15 -17.19 2.56
CA LEU A 97 3.47 -16.59 2.66
C LEU A 97 3.73 -15.81 1.40
N ILE A 98 4.03 -14.52 1.53
CA ILE A 98 4.44 -13.67 0.43
C ILE A 98 5.89 -13.26 0.69
N TYR A 99 6.74 -13.45 -0.31
CA TYR A 99 8.06 -12.84 -0.39
C TYR A 99 8.02 -11.74 -1.43
N GLU A 100 8.19 -10.52 -0.96
CA GLU A 100 8.15 -9.29 -1.76
C GLU A 100 9.55 -8.70 -1.86
N THR A 101 9.94 -8.29 -3.05
CA THR A 101 11.10 -7.42 -3.30
C THR A 101 10.64 -6.19 -4.07
N SER A 102 11.12 -5.02 -3.70
CA SER A 102 10.76 -3.75 -4.32
C SER A 102 11.99 -2.87 -4.48
N THR A 103 12.12 -2.25 -5.64
CA THR A 103 13.10 -1.19 -5.91
C THR A 103 12.34 0.09 -6.20
N ILE A 104 12.60 1.13 -5.41
CA ILE A 104 12.05 2.47 -5.61
C ILE A 104 13.16 3.37 -6.12
N THR A 105 12.97 3.97 -7.29
CA THR A 105 13.90 4.91 -7.93
C THR A 105 13.25 6.27 -8.05
N GLN A 106 13.88 7.30 -7.52
CA GLN A 106 13.51 8.70 -7.70
C GLN A 106 14.50 9.37 -8.64
N THR A 107 13.98 10.09 -9.63
CA THR A 107 14.75 10.86 -10.60
C THR A 107 14.17 12.26 -10.77
N GLY A 108 14.89 13.18 -11.41
CA GLY A 108 14.51 14.57 -11.60
C GLY A 108 15.48 15.50 -10.88
N ASP A 109 14.99 16.32 -9.95
CA ASP A 109 15.83 17.26 -9.19
C ASP A 109 16.84 16.54 -8.28
N VAL A 110 16.49 15.33 -7.83
CA VAL A 110 17.37 14.43 -7.06
C VAL A 110 17.35 13.04 -7.67
N TYR A 111 18.41 12.27 -7.42
CA TYR A 111 18.47 10.85 -7.69
C TYR A 111 18.59 10.10 -6.37
N ASN A 112 17.67 9.15 -6.16
CA ASN A 112 17.72 8.24 -5.04
C ASN A 112 17.21 6.86 -5.51
N GLU A 113 17.83 5.77 -5.00
CA GLU A 113 17.41 4.40 -5.28
C GLU A 113 17.45 3.61 -3.98
N ARG A 114 16.38 2.86 -3.72
CA ARG A 114 16.23 2.08 -2.49
C ARG A 114 15.62 0.73 -2.80
N ASP A 115 16.21 -0.29 -2.22
CA ASP A 115 15.74 -1.66 -2.29
C ASP A 115 15.10 -2.07 -0.97
N PHE A 116 14.02 -2.83 -1.06
CA PHE A 116 13.30 -3.38 0.07
C PHE A 116 13.00 -4.85 -0.18
N ASP A 117 13.02 -5.63 0.89
CA ASP A 117 12.57 -7.02 0.89
C ASP A 117 11.72 -7.31 2.12
N PHE A 118 10.64 -8.05 1.94
CA PHE A 118 9.70 -8.36 3.00
C PHE A 118 9.22 -9.79 2.91
N VAL A 119 9.07 -10.40 4.09
CA VAL A 119 8.37 -11.68 4.25
C VAL A 119 7.08 -11.39 4.99
N ARG A 120 5.93 -11.67 4.35
CA ARG A 120 4.59 -11.40 4.87
C ARG A 120 3.83 -12.70 5.07
N PRO A 121 3.95 -13.35 6.24
CA PRO A 121 3.15 -14.51 6.60
C PRO A 121 1.75 -14.10 7.03
N LYS A 122 0.77 -14.98 6.76
CA LYS A 122 -0.60 -14.87 7.25
C LYS A 122 -1.15 -16.23 7.61
N LEU A 123 -1.91 -16.28 8.70
CA LEU A 123 -2.72 -17.41 9.13
C LEU A 123 -4.16 -16.92 9.33
N ASP A 124 -5.12 -17.62 8.79
CA ASP A 124 -6.54 -17.34 8.91
C ASP A 124 -7.27 -18.65 9.30
N TYR A 125 -7.62 -18.77 10.56
CA TYR A 125 -8.34 -19.92 11.08
C TYR A 125 -9.82 -19.61 11.22
N ARG A 126 -10.68 -20.48 10.67
CA ARG A 126 -12.15 -20.38 10.75
C ARG A 126 -12.71 -21.59 11.46
N TYR A 127 -13.62 -21.32 12.39
CA TYR A 127 -14.35 -22.35 13.14
C TYR A 127 -15.85 -22.08 13.13
N ASN A 128 -16.61 -22.98 12.53
CA ASN A 128 -18.07 -22.95 12.54
C ASN A 128 -18.57 -23.59 13.84
N ILE A 129 -18.91 -22.75 14.84
CA ILE A 129 -19.46 -23.21 16.13
C ILE A 129 -20.76 -23.95 15.87
N ASN A 130 -21.62 -23.37 15.04
CA ASN A 130 -22.85 -23.97 14.53
C ASN A 130 -23.23 -23.31 13.19
N GLN A 131 -24.43 -23.60 12.65
CA GLN A 131 -24.89 -23.06 11.36
C GLN A 131 -25.07 -21.55 11.33
N SER A 132 -25.19 -20.91 12.51
CA SER A 132 -25.41 -19.46 12.64
C SER A 132 -24.23 -18.71 13.22
N MET A 133 -23.22 -19.40 13.75
CA MET A 133 -22.08 -18.76 14.42
C MET A 133 -20.76 -19.26 13.86
N GLN A 134 -19.91 -18.32 13.49
CA GLN A 134 -18.54 -18.58 13.02
C GLN A 134 -17.56 -17.72 13.81
N LEU A 135 -16.47 -18.32 14.24
CA LEU A 135 -15.31 -17.66 14.79
C LEU A 135 -14.19 -17.65 13.76
N ARG A 136 -13.53 -16.50 13.57
CA ARG A 136 -12.36 -16.35 12.71
C ARG A 136 -11.24 -15.71 13.50
N ALA A 137 -10.07 -16.32 13.46
CA ALA A 137 -8.85 -15.78 14.06
C ALA A 137 -7.80 -15.58 12.97
N THR A 138 -7.25 -14.37 12.89
CA THR A 138 -6.24 -14.02 11.89
C THR A 138 -4.98 -13.52 12.58
N ALA A 139 -3.82 -13.91 12.05
CA ALA A 139 -2.53 -13.36 12.38
C ALA A 139 -1.78 -13.08 11.08
N GLU A 140 -1.40 -11.83 10.82
CA GLU A 140 -0.69 -11.46 9.59
C GLU A 140 0.34 -10.37 9.82
N LYS A 141 1.44 -10.44 9.07
CA LYS A 141 2.41 -9.36 8.98
C LYS A 141 2.06 -8.46 7.81
N LEU A 142 1.79 -7.20 8.11
CA LEU A 142 1.44 -6.16 7.16
C LEU A 142 2.62 -5.21 6.94
N VAL A 143 2.77 -4.79 5.69
CA VAL A 143 3.73 -3.76 5.27
C VAL A 143 2.94 -2.67 4.58
N SER A 144 3.04 -1.44 5.07
CA SER A 144 2.35 -0.29 4.51
C SER A 144 2.97 0.11 3.18
N GLN A 145 2.15 0.43 2.19
CA GLN A 145 2.65 1.02 0.96
C GLN A 145 3.07 2.46 1.19
N LEU A 146 4.21 2.85 0.61
CA LEU A 146 4.63 4.24 0.59
C LEU A 146 3.75 5.06 -0.36
N SER A 147 3.38 6.25 0.05
CA SER A 147 2.77 7.22 -0.85
C SER A 147 3.85 7.89 -1.68
N PHE A 148 3.81 7.75 -3.00
CA PHE A 148 4.79 8.39 -3.88
C PHE A 148 4.73 9.91 -3.84
N SER A 149 3.59 10.48 -3.40
CA SER A 149 3.50 11.92 -3.13
C SER A 149 4.45 12.38 -2.02
N ASP A 150 4.80 11.50 -1.08
CA ASP A 150 5.64 11.88 0.05
C ASP A 150 7.13 12.03 -0.35
N PHE A 151 7.53 11.49 -1.49
CA PHE A 151 8.86 11.68 -2.08
C PHE A 151 9.01 13.03 -2.81
N MET A 152 7.90 13.69 -3.14
CA MET A 152 7.84 14.86 -3.99
C MET A 152 7.47 16.11 -3.20
N ALA A 153 7.82 17.28 -3.72
CA ALA A 153 7.28 18.51 -3.19
C ALA A 153 5.77 18.58 -3.42
N SER A 154 5.04 18.96 -2.39
CA SER A 154 3.59 19.14 -2.43
C SER A 154 3.21 20.48 -1.80
N SER A 155 2.04 21.00 -2.16
CA SER A 155 1.42 22.12 -1.47
C SER A 155 0.00 21.72 -1.09
N ASP A 156 -0.37 22.05 0.14
CA ASP A 156 -1.75 21.91 0.58
C ASP A 156 -2.53 23.15 0.11
N SER A 157 -3.48 22.94 -0.82
CA SER A 157 -4.33 24.01 -1.34
C SER A 157 -5.54 24.31 -0.45
N ASP A 158 -5.80 23.46 0.53
CA ASP A 158 -6.96 23.55 1.42
C ASP A 158 -6.63 24.32 2.71
N ASP A 159 -5.34 24.58 2.98
CA ASP A 159 -4.88 25.37 4.12
C ASP A 159 -4.68 26.84 3.71
N ASP A 160 -5.26 27.76 4.48
CA ASP A 160 -5.11 29.21 4.25
C ASP A 160 -3.65 29.69 4.28
N ASP A 161 -2.75 28.93 4.92
CA ASP A 161 -1.32 29.25 5.02
C ASP A 161 -0.48 28.73 3.83
N GLN A 162 -1.03 27.93 2.94
CA GLN A 162 -0.40 27.37 1.71
C GLN A 162 1.02 26.86 1.93
N ASN A 163 1.22 25.99 2.90
CA ASN A 163 2.52 25.41 3.21
C ASN A 163 2.99 24.52 2.06
N THR A 164 4.16 24.86 1.49
CA THR A 164 4.85 23.99 0.54
C THR A 164 5.82 23.11 1.31
N GLN A 165 5.67 21.79 1.16
CA GLN A 165 6.54 20.80 1.79
C GLN A 165 7.47 20.20 0.74
N ALA A 166 8.75 20.12 1.02
CA ALA A 166 9.70 19.32 0.25
C ALA A 166 9.43 17.83 0.51
N GLY A 167 9.49 17.00 -0.52
CA GLY A 167 9.35 15.56 -0.36
C GLY A 167 10.46 14.95 0.50
N ASN A 168 10.19 13.81 1.14
CA ASN A 168 11.14 13.08 1.96
C ASN A 168 11.60 11.79 1.24
N PRO A 169 12.79 11.75 0.65
CA PRO A 169 13.29 10.56 -0.03
C PRO A 169 13.74 9.43 0.91
N GLU A 170 13.83 9.70 2.24
CA GLU A 170 14.27 8.73 3.25
C GLU A 170 13.13 7.94 3.90
N ILE A 171 11.90 8.11 3.43
CA ILE A 171 10.73 7.42 3.96
C ILE A 171 10.89 5.88 3.87
N ALA A 172 10.55 5.17 4.93
CA ALA A 172 10.54 3.71 5.00
C ALA A 172 9.13 3.18 5.21
N GLN A 173 8.87 1.97 4.75
CA GLN A 173 7.60 1.30 4.95
C GLN A 173 7.43 0.88 6.40
N GLU A 174 6.30 1.24 6.99
CA GLU A 174 5.91 0.79 8.32
C GLU A 174 5.50 -0.69 8.28
N GLN A 175 5.95 -1.46 9.24
CA GLN A 175 5.64 -2.87 9.37
C GLN A 175 4.98 -3.14 10.73
N HIS A 176 3.98 -4.00 10.74
CA HIS A 176 3.36 -4.45 11.97
C HIS A 176 2.76 -5.84 11.83
N TRP A 177 2.63 -6.51 12.97
CA TRP A 177 1.79 -7.68 13.10
C TRP A 177 0.38 -7.26 13.49
N GLU A 178 -0.61 -7.79 12.79
CA GLU A 178 -2.01 -7.65 13.16
C GLU A 178 -2.58 -9.00 13.57
N TYR A 179 -3.20 -9.03 14.75
CA TYR A 179 -3.92 -10.17 15.29
C TYR A 179 -5.37 -9.78 15.43
N SER A 180 -6.28 -10.54 14.83
CA SER A 180 -7.70 -10.27 14.96
C SER A 180 -8.50 -11.51 15.34
N LEU A 181 -9.59 -11.27 16.05
CA LEU A 181 -10.60 -12.26 16.40
C LEU A 181 -11.98 -11.71 16.05
N ASN A 182 -12.65 -12.36 15.11
CA ASN A 182 -13.97 -11.98 14.64
C ASN A 182 -15.00 -13.06 14.99
N LEU A 183 -16.14 -12.65 15.54
CA LEU A 183 -17.32 -13.48 15.78
C LEU A 183 -18.45 -13.01 14.88
N GLU A 184 -18.87 -13.85 13.94
CA GLU A 184 -20.05 -13.64 13.12
C GLU A 184 -21.24 -14.41 13.69
N TYR A 185 -22.37 -13.74 13.85
CA TYR A 185 -23.65 -14.36 14.21
C TYR A 185 -24.73 -13.99 13.19
N ARG A 186 -25.23 -14.99 12.49
CA ARG A 186 -26.33 -14.88 11.53
C ARG A 186 -27.65 -14.98 12.26
N LEU A 187 -28.43 -13.92 12.20
CA LEU A 187 -29.74 -13.86 12.83
C LEU A 187 -30.74 -14.82 12.16
N PRO A 188 -31.71 -15.38 12.94
CA PRO A 188 -32.74 -16.25 12.38
C PRO A 188 -33.50 -15.58 11.22
N ASN A 189 -34.03 -16.41 10.30
CA ASN A 189 -34.86 -15.96 9.16
C ASN A 189 -34.14 -14.96 8.22
N SER A 190 -32.79 -14.97 8.16
CA SER A 190 -32.00 -14.10 7.30
C SER A 190 -32.24 -12.60 7.54
N ILE A 191 -32.63 -12.19 8.76
CA ILE A 191 -32.91 -10.80 9.13
C ILE A 191 -31.64 -9.95 9.11
N GLY A 192 -30.45 -10.53 9.35
CA GLY A 192 -29.18 -9.82 9.35
C GLY A 192 -28.02 -10.64 9.89
N VAL A 193 -26.86 -9.99 9.95
CA VAL A 193 -25.62 -10.56 10.48
C VAL A 193 -25.05 -9.57 11.51
N LEU A 194 -24.66 -10.07 12.67
CA LEU A 194 -23.89 -9.32 13.68
C LEU A 194 -22.44 -9.76 13.59
N ASN A 195 -21.55 -8.79 13.41
CA ASN A 195 -20.10 -8.98 13.45
C ASN A 195 -19.51 -8.24 14.65
N SER A 196 -18.66 -8.93 15.39
CA SER A 196 -17.85 -8.35 16.47
C SER A 196 -16.41 -8.69 16.24
N GLU A 197 -15.53 -7.69 16.22
CA GLU A 197 -14.12 -7.86 15.99
C GLU A 197 -13.31 -7.18 17.08
N ILE A 198 -12.26 -7.86 17.52
CA ILE A 198 -11.20 -7.33 18.37
C ILE A 198 -9.91 -7.52 17.62
N TYR A 199 -9.06 -6.49 17.55
CA TYR A 199 -7.75 -6.57 16.93
C TYR A 199 -6.67 -5.93 17.81
N TYR A 200 -5.45 -6.40 17.62
CA TYR A 200 -4.23 -5.88 18.25
C TYR A 200 -3.15 -5.72 17.18
N ARG A 201 -2.43 -4.61 17.19
CA ARG A 201 -1.32 -4.31 16.30
C ARG A 201 -0.04 -4.13 17.10
N ASP A 202 1.04 -4.76 16.61
CA ASP A 202 2.37 -4.68 17.16
C ASP A 202 3.30 -4.11 16.08
N TYR A 203 3.73 -2.88 16.26
CA TYR A 203 4.53 -2.14 15.29
C TYR A 203 6.03 -2.38 15.53
N GLU A 204 6.79 -2.60 14.45
CA GLU A 204 8.25 -2.81 14.45
C GLU A 204 9.01 -1.50 14.27
#